data_071cc3173ef5fba2e58366554de679d8
#
_entry.id   071cc3173ef5fba2e58366554de679d8
#
_cell.length_a   1.000
_cell.length_b   1.000
_cell.length_c   1.000
_cell.angle_alpha   90.00
_cell.angle_beta   90.00
_cell.angle_gamma   90.00
#
_symmetry.space_group_name_H-M   'P 1'
#
loop_
_entity.id
_entity.type
_entity.pdbx_description
1 polymer ?
#
loop_
_entity_poly.entity_id
_entity_poly.type
_entity_poly.pdbx_seq_one_letter_code
_entity_poly.pdbx_strand_id
1 'polypeptide(L)'
;LHLLSRRQRQMCIRDRYIQECEKTSSTEEVKVLQYNMLLDFTDRVAQVKAPRNASKEIYACMQYIQNHTNCQIGIDDVAGFIGKSRTYVTKKFRQETGESITDFIIKSKIRDAKRLLRYSNRSLSEISTHLCFSSQAYFQTVFKKSTGMTPNEYRNVHNEK
;
A
#
# COMPACT_ATOMS: atom_id res chain seq x y z
N LEU A 1 8.96 18.79 20.16
CA LEU A 1 9.24 17.34 20.10
C LEU A 1 8.22 16.55 19.23
N HIS A 2 6.98 17.03 19.04
CA HIS A 2 5.95 16.35 18.23
C HIS A 2 6.11 16.52 16.70
N LEU A 3 6.88 17.50 16.24
CA LEU A 3 7.07 17.77 14.80
C LEU A 3 8.08 16.83 14.12
N LEU A 4 9.01 16.24 14.86
CA LEU A 4 9.98 15.28 14.32
C LEU A 4 9.36 13.90 14.02
N SER A 5 8.33 13.48 14.77
CA SER A 5 7.67 12.20 14.56
C SER A 5 6.80 12.16 13.29
N ARG A 6 6.33 13.30 12.79
CA ARG A 6 5.56 13.40 11.54
C ARG A 6 6.44 13.33 10.29
N ARG A 7 7.68 13.83 10.34
CA ARG A 7 8.64 13.73 9.23
C ARG A 7 9.20 12.33 9.02
N GLN A 8 9.32 11.53 10.06
CA GLN A 8 9.77 10.13 9.96
C GLN A 8 8.74 9.18 9.34
N ARG A 9 7.46 9.55 9.24
CA ARG A 9 6.40 8.68 8.72
C ARG A 9 6.12 8.82 7.23
N GLN A 10 6.71 9.77 6.56
CA GLN A 10 6.62 9.93 5.11
C GLN A 10 7.91 9.49 4.45
N MET A 11 8.23 8.19 4.51
CA MET A 11 9.14 7.65 3.52
C MET A 11 8.46 7.72 2.17
N CYS A 12 8.79 8.75 1.40
CA CYS A 12 8.44 8.85 0.01
C CYS A 12 8.92 7.58 -0.70
N ILE A 13 8.21 7.14 -1.72
CA ILE A 13 8.62 5.99 -2.57
C ILE A 13 10.07 6.18 -3.01
N ARG A 14 10.43 7.40 -3.37
CA ARG A 14 11.79 7.80 -3.71
C ARG A 14 12.77 7.46 -2.57
N ASP A 15 12.44 7.82 -1.33
CA ASP A 15 13.34 7.62 -0.18
C ASP A 15 13.50 6.13 0.14
N ARG A 16 12.45 5.32 -0.09
CA ARG A 16 12.53 3.86 0.01
C ARG A 16 13.48 3.28 -1.02
N TYR A 17 13.34 3.65 -2.29
CA TYR A 17 14.24 3.15 -3.34
C TYR A 17 15.67 3.66 -3.19
N ILE A 18 15.88 4.86 -2.66
CA ILE A 18 17.21 5.36 -2.30
C ILE A 18 17.83 4.47 -1.24
N GLN A 19 17.11 4.16 -0.14
CA GLN A 19 17.62 3.27 0.91
C GLN A 19 17.85 1.83 0.42
N GLU A 20 17.04 1.34 -0.50
CA GLU A 20 17.26 0.02 -1.11
C GLU A 20 18.50 0.05 -2.02
N CYS A 21 18.72 1.14 -2.79
CA CYS A 21 19.93 1.34 -3.59
C CYS A 21 21.20 1.36 -2.73
N GLU A 22 21.16 2.01 -1.57
CA GLU A 22 22.31 2.08 -0.66
C GLU A 22 22.70 0.71 -0.07
N LYS A 23 21.80 -0.26 -0.08
CA LYS A 23 22.02 -1.62 0.43
C LYS A 23 22.43 -2.61 -0.66
N THR A 24 22.29 -2.24 -1.94
CA THR A 24 22.66 -3.11 -3.06
C THR A 24 24.16 -3.09 -3.27
N SER A 25 24.75 -4.27 -3.36
CA SER A 25 26.21 -4.45 -3.51
C SER A 25 26.60 -5.07 -4.86
N SER A 26 25.63 -5.51 -5.68
CA SER A 26 25.90 -6.12 -6.98
C SER A 26 25.13 -5.45 -8.11
N THR A 27 25.69 -5.51 -9.34
CA THR A 27 25.04 -5.00 -10.55
C THR A 27 23.71 -5.71 -10.84
N GLU A 28 23.59 -6.98 -10.51
CA GLU A 28 22.36 -7.75 -10.70
C GLU A 28 21.25 -7.30 -9.74
N GLU A 29 21.60 -7.02 -8.48
CA GLU A 29 20.66 -6.47 -7.51
C GLU A 29 20.13 -5.09 -7.93
N VAL A 30 21.01 -4.25 -8.49
CA VAL A 30 20.61 -2.94 -9.03
C VAL A 30 19.64 -3.08 -10.22
N LYS A 31 19.86 -4.03 -11.13
CA LYS A 31 18.94 -4.30 -12.24
C LYS A 31 17.57 -4.75 -11.77
N VAL A 32 17.53 -5.67 -10.80
CA VAL A 32 16.28 -6.13 -10.19
C VAL A 32 15.55 -4.97 -9.50
N LEU A 33 16.29 -4.12 -8.79
CA LEU A 33 15.72 -2.94 -8.13
C LEU A 33 15.16 -1.93 -9.14
N GLN A 34 15.86 -1.65 -10.23
CA GLN A 34 15.38 -0.79 -11.32
C GLN A 34 14.11 -1.35 -11.96
N TYR A 35 14.08 -2.65 -12.23
CA TYR A 35 12.90 -3.30 -12.79
C TYR A 35 11.69 -3.21 -11.84
N ASN A 36 11.90 -3.48 -10.54
CA ASN A 36 10.87 -3.36 -9.53
C ASN A 36 10.36 -1.92 -9.38
N MET A 37 11.27 -0.95 -9.45
CA MET A 37 10.92 0.47 -9.42
C MET A 37 10.06 0.84 -10.64
N LEU A 38 10.43 0.39 -11.83
CA LEU A 38 9.66 0.65 -13.06
C LEU A 38 8.25 0.04 -12.97
N LEU A 39 8.14 -1.21 -12.51
CA LEU A 39 6.85 -1.88 -12.29
C LEU A 39 6.00 -1.15 -11.26
N ASP A 40 6.61 -0.69 -10.15
CA ASP A 40 5.92 0.09 -9.13
C ASP A 40 5.34 1.39 -9.70
N PHE A 41 6.10 2.10 -10.51
CA PHE A 41 5.64 3.32 -11.16
C PHE A 41 4.56 3.05 -12.21
N THR A 42 4.73 2.03 -13.06
CA THR A 42 3.74 1.69 -14.09
C THR A 42 2.42 1.22 -13.49
N ASP A 43 2.46 0.39 -12.44
CA ASP A 43 1.27 -0.04 -11.71
C ASP A 43 0.54 1.14 -11.05
N ARG A 44 1.29 2.10 -10.51
CA ARG A 44 0.71 3.31 -9.92
C ARG A 44 0.09 4.23 -10.96
N VAL A 45 0.75 4.44 -12.09
CA VAL A 45 0.20 5.22 -13.21
C VAL A 45 -1.07 4.54 -13.77
N ALA A 46 -1.07 3.22 -13.93
CA ALA A 46 -2.25 2.48 -14.36
C ALA A 46 -3.43 2.57 -13.37
N GLN A 47 -3.12 2.76 -12.09
CA GLN A 47 -4.10 2.85 -11.00
C GLN A 47 -4.58 4.26 -10.69
N VAL A 48 -3.96 5.30 -11.27
CA VAL A 48 -4.44 6.70 -11.24
C VAL A 48 -5.71 6.89 -12.11
N LYS A 49 -6.41 5.82 -12.46
CA LYS A 49 -7.82 5.91 -12.82
C LYS A 49 -8.63 6.19 -11.55
N ALA A 50 -8.45 7.41 -11.00
CA ALA A 50 -9.46 7.96 -10.12
C ALA A 50 -10.84 7.76 -10.80
N PRO A 51 -11.88 7.40 -10.04
CA PRO A 51 -13.23 7.44 -10.59
C PRO A 51 -13.38 8.78 -11.31
N ARG A 52 -13.83 8.78 -12.56
CA ARG A 52 -13.91 9.99 -13.41
C ARG A 52 -14.61 11.18 -12.74
N ASN A 53 -15.28 10.93 -11.62
CA ASN A 53 -16.08 11.90 -10.85
C ASN A 53 -15.60 12.10 -9.39
N ALA A 54 -14.42 11.61 -9.00
CA ALA A 54 -13.93 11.84 -7.65
C ALA A 54 -13.53 13.31 -7.46
N SER A 55 -14.05 13.95 -6.41
CA SER A 55 -13.64 15.29 -6.00
C SER A 55 -12.17 15.32 -5.60
N LYS A 56 -11.55 16.52 -5.66
CA LYS A 56 -10.15 16.72 -5.23
C LYS A 56 -9.89 16.20 -3.82
N GLU A 57 -10.85 16.35 -2.91
CA GLU A 57 -10.77 15.88 -1.52
C GLU A 57 -10.71 14.36 -1.45
N ILE A 58 -11.59 13.67 -2.18
CA ILE A 58 -11.61 12.19 -2.19
C ILE A 58 -10.39 11.63 -2.91
N TYR A 59 -9.94 12.27 -3.98
CA TYR A 59 -8.69 11.93 -4.62
C TYR A 59 -7.50 12.05 -3.66
N ALA A 60 -7.44 13.13 -2.87
CA ALA A 60 -6.40 13.30 -1.84
C ALA A 60 -6.47 12.22 -0.76
N CYS A 61 -7.67 11.80 -0.32
CA CYS A 61 -7.85 10.67 0.59
C CYS A 61 -7.28 9.38 0.01
N MET A 62 -7.60 9.07 -1.25
CA MET A 62 -7.10 7.88 -1.94
C MET A 62 -5.57 7.87 -2.03
N GLN A 63 -4.97 9.00 -2.40
CA GLN A 63 -3.52 9.16 -2.46
C GLN A 63 -2.86 9.00 -1.07
N TYR A 64 -3.46 9.61 -0.05
CA TYR A 64 -3.00 9.46 1.33
C TYR A 64 -2.98 8.00 1.76
N ILE A 65 -4.06 7.27 1.54
CA ILE A 65 -4.15 5.84 1.87
C ILE A 65 -3.10 5.03 1.11
N GLN A 66 -2.95 5.26 -0.19
CA GLN A 66 -2.01 4.52 -1.03
C GLN A 66 -0.55 4.75 -0.63
N ASN A 67 -0.22 5.93 -0.13
CA ASN A 67 1.13 6.27 0.31
C ASN A 67 1.45 5.80 1.75
N HIS A 68 0.44 5.36 2.52
CA HIS A 68 0.59 4.98 3.93
C HIS A 68 0.18 3.53 4.20
N THR A 69 0.25 2.64 3.20
CA THR A 69 -0.10 1.21 3.37
C THR A 69 0.79 0.48 4.37
N ASN A 70 2.00 0.97 4.60
CA ASN A 70 2.97 0.47 5.57
C ASN A 70 2.82 1.12 6.97
N CYS A 71 1.71 1.79 7.21
CA CYS A 71 1.38 2.39 8.49
C CYS A 71 0.06 1.83 9.03
N GLN A 72 -0.11 1.95 10.33
CA GLN A 72 -1.43 1.71 10.93
C GLN A 72 -2.27 2.96 10.68
N ILE A 73 -3.15 2.90 9.66
CA ILE A 73 -4.03 3.99 9.30
C ILE A 73 -5.49 3.59 9.47
N GLY A 74 -6.31 4.53 9.89
CA GLY A 74 -7.75 4.39 10.02
C GLY A 74 -8.52 5.56 9.41
N ILE A 75 -9.82 5.57 9.59
CA ILE A 75 -10.70 6.63 9.06
C ILE A 75 -10.34 7.99 9.67
N ASP A 76 -9.95 8.00 10.95
CA ASP A 76 -9.64 9.24 11.67
C ASP A 76 -8.37 9.90 11.13
N ASP A 77 -7.38 9.12 10.74
CA ASP A 77 -6.16 9.64 10.09
C ASP A 77 -6.46 10.27 8.74
N VAL A 78 -7.33 9.62 7.95
CA VAL A 78 -7.77 10.14 6.63
C VAL A 78 -8.59 11.41 6.80
N ALA A 79 -9.50 11.44 7.77
CA ALA A 79 -10.32 12.61 8.08
C ALA A 79 -9.47 13.79 8.56
N GLY A 80 -8.52 13.52 9.46
CA GLY A 80 -7.56 14.52 9.94
C GLY A 80 -6.66 15.07 8.84
N PHE A 81 -6.26 14.23 7.87
CA PHE A 81 -5.43 14.66 6.75
C PHE A 81 -6.11 15.73 5.88
N ILE A 82 -7.41 15.58 5.59
CA ILE A 82 -8.16 16.57 4.78
C ILE A 82 -8.87 17.64 5.62
N GLY A 83 -8.73 17.61 6.96
CA GLY A 83 -9.34 18.59 7.86
C GLY A 83 -10.87 18.54 7.90
N LYS A 84 -11.47 17.33 7.76
CA LYS A 84 -12.91 17.12 7.77
C LYS A 84 -13.34 16.12 8.86
N SER A 85 -14.64 16.13 9.20
CA SER A 85 -15.15 15.17 10.16
C SER A 85 -15.15 13.73 9.60
N ARG A 86 -14.98 12.74 10.46
CA ARG A 86 -15.07 11.31 10.14
C ARG A 86 -16.36 10.97 9.38
N THR A 87 -17.50 11.49 9.86
CA THR A 87 -18.81 11.24 9.24
C THR A 87 -18.88 11.78 7.81
N TYR A 88 -18.39 13.00 7.59
CA TYR A 88 -18.34 13.62 6.27
C TYR A 88 -17.50 12.78 5.30
N VAL A 89 -16.28 12.43 5.72
CA VAL A 89 -15.33 11.70 4.85
C VAL A 89 -15.88 10.32 4.50
N THR A 90 -16.41 9.58 5.50
CA THR A 90 -16.97 8.24 5.29
C THR A 90 -18.13 8.26 4.29
N LYS A 91 -19.07 9.20 4.46
CA LYS A 91 -20.24 9.32 3.58
C LYS A 91 -19.82 9.71 2.16
N LYS A 92 -19.00 10.75 2.03
CA LYS A 92 -18.56 11.29 0.74
C LYS A 92 -17.68 10.28 -0.02
N PHE A 93 -16.75 9.63 0.67
CA PHE A 93 -15.89 8.62 0.07
C PHE A 93 -16.73 7.48 -0.54
N ARG A 94 -17.68 6.93 0.23
CA ARG A 94 -18.57 5.86 -0.26
C ARG A 94 -19.45 6.33 -1.42
N GLN A 95 -19.95 7.56 -1.37
CA GLN A 95 -20.78 8.13 -2.43
C GLN A 95 -20.03 8.26 -3.75
N GLU A 96 -18.76 8.68 -3.72
CA GLU A 96 -17.97 8.95 -4.91
C GLU A 96 -17.18 7.73 -5.43
N THR A 97 -16.79 6.81 -4.53
CA THR A 97 -15.99 5.62 -4.89
C THR A 97 -16.78 4.32 -4.94
N GLY A 98 -17.98 4.28 -4.34
CA GLY A 98 -18.81 3.08 -4.22
C GLY A 98 -18.37 2.12 -3.10
N GLU A 99 -17.28 2.37 -2.39
CA GLU A 99 -16.75 1.49 -1.35
C GLU A 99 -16.42 2.24 -0.05
N SER A 100 -16.24 1.49 1.05
CA SER A 100 -15.83 2.10 2.31
C SER A 100 -14.34 2.44 2.33
N ILE A 101 -13.95 3.43 3.16
CA ILE A 101 -12.54 3.77 3.38
C ILE A 101 -11.75 2.56 3.90
N THR A 102 -12.35 1.78 4.79
CA THR A 102 -11.72 0.58 5.36
C THR A 102 -11.45 -0.47 4.28
N ASP A 103 -12.41 -0.71 3.39
CA ASP A 103 -12.23 -1.65 2.27
C ASP A 103 -11.15 -1.15 1.31
N PHE A 104 -11.10 0.14 1.04
CA PHE A 104 -10.07 0.75 0.20
C PHE A 104 -8.67 0.64 0.81
N ILE A 105 -8.54 0.84 2.15
CA ILE A 105 -7.29 0.61 2.89
C ILE A 105 -6.85 -0.85 2.74
N ILE A 106 -7.76 -1.79 3.00
CA ILE A 106 -7.46 -3.23 2.89
C ILE A 106 -7.04 -3.59 1.47
N LYS A 107 -7.79 -3.16 0.45
CA LYS A 107 -7.44 -3.40 -0.96
C LYS A 107 -6.07 -2.84 -1.32
N SER A 108 -5.75 -1.64 -0.83
CA SER A 108 -4.44 -1.01 -1.05
C SER A 108 -3.32 -1.81 -0.39
N LYS A 109 -3.49 -2.28 0.84
CA LYS A 109 -2.52 -3.16 1.52
C LYS A 109 -2.35 -4.51 0.82
N ILE A 110 -3.44 -5.13 0.36
CA ILE A 110 -3.38 -6.40 -0.40
C ILE A 110 -2.65 -6.23 -1.72
N ARG A 111 -2.84 -5.11 -2.41
CA ARG A 111 -2.09 -4.79 -3.62
C ARG A 111 -0.58 -4.73 -3.37
N ASP A 112 -0.17 -4.05 -2.31
CA ASP A 112 1.24 -3.98 -1.94
C ASP A 112 1.77 -5.33 -1.46
N ALA A 113 0.94 -6.13 -0.78
CA ALA A 113 1.28 -7.51 -0.43
C ALA A 113 1.56 -8.38 -1.66
N LYS A 114 0.74 -8.27 -2.72
CA LYS A 114 0.98 -8.99 -3.99
C LYS A 114 2.35 -8.64 -4.58
N ARG A 115 2.76 -7.38 -4.50
CA ARG A 115 4.08 -6.93 -4.99
C ARG A 115 5.20 -7.50 -4.15
N LEU A 116 5.09 -7.42 -2.82
CA LEU A 116 6.10 -7.98 -1.91
C LEU A 116 6.24 -9.50 -2.08
N LEU A 117 5.13 -10.21 -2.29
CA LEU A 117 5.14 -11.66 -2.54
C LEU A 117 5.83 -12.03 -3.86
N ARG A 118 5.70 -11.20 -4.90
CA ARG A 118 6.31 -11.44 -6.22
C ARG A 118 7.79 -11.08 -6.29
N TYR A 119 8.16 -9.96 -5.64
CA TYR A 119 9.44 -9.30 -5.93
C TYR A 119 10.36 -9.23 -4.71
N SER A 120 10.03 -9.94 -3.63
CA SER A 120 10.89 -10.03 -2.46
C SER A 120 10.83 -11.41 -1.82
N ASN A 121 11.94 -11.78 -1.16
CA ASN A 121 12.06 -13.03 -0.39
C ASN A 121 11.54 -12.90 1.05
N ARG A 122 10.80 -11.83 1.37
CA ARG A 122 10.26 -11.60 2.72
C ARG A 122 9.31 -12.72 3.12
N SER A 123 9.40 -13.15 4.36
CA SER A 123 8.45 -14.08 4.97
C SER A 123 7.04 -13.47 5.07
N LEU A 124 6.02 -14.31 5.23
CA LEU A 124 4.65 -13.84 5.43
C LEU A 124 4.50 -13.01 6.70
N SER A 125 5.27 -13.35 7.73
CA SER A 125 5.32 -12.58 8.98
C SER A 125 5.85 -11.17 8.75
N GLU A 126 6.99 -11.05 8.04
CA GLU A 126 7.57 -9.74 7.71
C GLU A 126 6.64 -8.90 6.83
N ILE A 127 5.97 -9.51 5.84
CA ILE A 127 5.00 -8.80 5.00
C ILE A 127 3.81 -8.30 5.81
N SER A 128 3.24 -9.15 6.69
CA SER A 128 2.11 -8.77 7.52
C SER A 128 2.46 -7.64 8.49
N THR A 129 3.64 -7.69 9.09
CA THR A 129 4.16 -6.65 9.98
C THR A 129 4.45 -5.36 9.20
N HIS A 130 5.11 -5.46 8.04
CA HIS A 130 5.43 -4.31 7.19
C HIS A 130 4.17 -3.54 6.73
N LEU A 131 3.11 -4.27 6.41
CA LEU A 131 1.83 -3.69 6.00
C LEU A 131 0.89 -3.41 7.17
N CYS A 132 1.37 -3.51 8.41
CA CYS A 132 0.62 -3.23 9.63
C CYS A 132 -0.75 -3.96 9.67
N PHE A 133 -0.76 -5.26 9.37
CA PHE A 133 -1.87 -6.11 9.73
C PHE A 133 -1.78 -6.49 11.22
N SER A 134 -2.93 -6.67 11.87
CA SER A 134 -2.98 -7.01 13.30
C SER A 134 -2.35 -8.37 13.64
N SER A 135 -2.33 -9.29 12.68
CA SER A 135 -1.65 -10.58 12.78
C SER A 135 -1.39 -11.18 11.40
N GLN A 136 -0.44 -12.12 11.32
CA GLN A 136 -0.20 -12.90 10.10
C GLN A 136 -1.44 -13.73 9.70
N ALA A 137 -2.16 -14.29 10.66
CA ALA A 137 -3.38 -15.07 10.40
C ALA A 137 -4.48 -14.21 9.78
N TYR A 138 -4.69 -13.01 10.30
CA TYR A 138 -5.63 -12.04 9.71
C TYR A 138 -5.21 -11.63 8.31
N PHE A 139 -3.94 -11.36 8.08
CA PHE A 139 -3.39 -11.08 6.74
C PHE A 139 -3.70 -12.21 5.76
N GLN A 140 -3.42 -13.46 6.12
CA GLN A 140 -3.68 -14.62 5.25
C GLN A 140 -5.16 -14.76 4.90
N THR A 141 -6.05 -14.59 5.89
CA THR A 141 -7.49 -14.65 5.70
C THR A 141 -7.98 -13.58 4.73
N VAL A 142 -7.57 -12.33 4.94
CA VAL A 142 -7.96 -11.19 4.11
C VAL A 142 -7.37 -11.31 2.70
N PHE A 143 -6.13 -11.75 2.58
CA PHE A 143 -5.46 -11.96 1.29
C PHE A 143 -6.20 -13.03 0.47
N LYS A 144 -6.50 -14.20 1.08
CA LYS A 144 -7.25 -15.27 0.41
C LYS A 144 -8.65 -14.82 -0.01
N LYS A 145 -9.36 -14.08 0.88
CA LYS A 145 -10.68 -13.51 0.54
C LYS A 145 -10.61 -12.55 -0.65
N SER A 146 -9.53 -11.77 -0.75
CA SER A 146 -9.38 -10.74 -1.79
C SER A 146 -8.86 -11.30 -3.13
N THR A 147 -8.10 -12.41 -3.11
CA THR A 147 -7.38 -12.93 -4.29
C THR A 147 -7.83 -14.30 -4.75
N GLY A 148 -8.60 -15.03 -3.92
CA GLY A 148 -8.95 -16.42 -4.13
C GLY A 148 -7.85 -17.43 -3.73
N MET A 149 -6.62 -16.97 -3.48
CA MET A 149 -5.44 -17.79 -3.18
C MET A 149 -4.83 -17.41 -1.84
N THR A 150 -4.18 -18.36 -1.18
CA THR A 150 -3.32 -18.05 -0.03
C THR A 150 -2.07 -17.28 -0.48
N PRO A 151 -1.43 -16.51 0.41
CA PRO A 151 -0.19 -15.81 0.06
C PRO A 151 0.92 -16.71 -0.46
N ASN A 152 1.05 -17.95 0.07
CA ASN A 152 2.05 -18.91 -0.40
C ASN A 152 1.73 -19.44 -1.79
N GLU A 153 0.49 -19.83 -2.06
CA GLU A 153 0.04 -20.22 -3.40
C GLU A 153 0.30 -19.11 -4.40
N TYR A 154 -0.05 -17.87 -4.03
CA TYR A 154 0.17 -16.69 -4.87
C TYR A 154 1.67 -16.47 -5.17
N ARG A 155 2.57 -16.66 -4.19
CA ARG A 155 4.01 -16.58 -4.37
C ARG A 155 4.52 -17.66 -5.33
N ASN A 156 4.12 -18.92 -5.12
CA ASN A 156 4.60 -20.05 -5.94
C ASN A 156 4.22 -19.88 -7.41
N VAL A 157 2.96 -19.57 -7.70
CA VAL A 157 2.47 -19.33 -9.09
C VAL A 157 3.24 -18.21 -9.82
N HIS A 158 3.81 -17.26 -9.08
CA HIS A 158 4.47 -16.08 -9.69
C HIS A 158 6.00 -16.14 -9.61
N ASN A 159 6.59 -17.08 -8.88
CA ASN A 159 8.05 -17.29 -8.79
C ASN A 159 8.54 -18.44 -9.70
N GLU A 160 7.65 -19.17 -10.37
CA GLU A 160 7.98 -20.25 -11.33
C GLU A 160 8.32 -19.72 -12.73
N LYS A 161 8.89 -18.49 -12.81
CA LYS A 161 9.37 -17.94 -14.10
C LYS A 161 10.79 -17.47 -14.02
#